data_bcda766b8692567f6366b98c16e2c05d
#
_entry.id   bcda766b8692567f6366b98c16e2c05d
#
_cell.length_a   1.000
_cell.length_b   1.000
_cell.length_c   1.000
_cell.angle_alpha   90.00
_cell.angle_beta   90.00
_cell.angle_gamma   90.00
#
_symmetry.space_group_name_H-M   'P 1'
#
loop_
_entity.id
_entity.type
_entity.pdbx_description
1 polymer ?
#
loop_
_entity_poly.entity_id
_entity_poly.type
_entity_poly.pdbx_seq_one_letter_code
_entity_poly.pdbx_strand_id
1 'polypeptide(L)'
;DVKLNPMELELKDNLTEMVKKVYESKLDALIIDYKLSSQQNISYTGIELVEAIQEKLFQFPIFVLTSYQDDLFLKECFDVYQVFEFDRYINDKDERIELNSKIVEQIKKYRNSILSWKKELFELLPNGGKNCKIDERIIELDTRIEKSIDGVSSLSEKMKADLGQNRIQTLIDKIDKLIDKE
;
A
#
# COMPACT_ATOMS: atom_id res chain seq x y z
N ASP A 1 -9.47 23.63 4.89
CA ASP A 1 -8.76 23.33 3.63
C ASP A 1 -7.46 22.62 3.99
N VAL A 2 -7.28 21.39 3.48
CA VAL A 2 -6.00 20.67 3.61
C VAL A 2 -5.06 21.23 2.55
N LYS A 3 -3.98 21.88 2.99
CA LYS A 3 -2.95 22.38 2.08
C LYS A 3 -1.98 21.26 1.76
N LEU A 4 -1.86 20.90 0.48
CA LEU A 4 -0.80 20.02 0.00
C LEU A 4 0.54 20.74 0.08
N ASN A 5 1.56 20.04 0.53
CA ASN A 5 2.94 20.50 0.57
C ASN A 5 3.80 19.60 -0.32
N PRO A 6 3.90 19.90 -1.63
CA PRO A 6 4.65 19.09 -2.56
C PRO A 6 6.15 19.14 -2.26
N MET A 7 6.81 18.00 -2.38
CA MET A 7 8.25 17.85 -2.27
C MET A 7 8.75 17.04 -3.47
N GLU A 8 9.76 17.53 -4.14
CA GLU A 8 10.42 16.80 -5.20
C GLU A 8 11.39 15.76 -4.61
N LEU A 9 11.30 14.52 -5.09
CA LEU A 9 12.26 13.47 -4.77
C LEU A 9 13.24 13.30 -5.92
N GLU A 10 14.52 13.52 -5.63
CA GLU A 10 15.58 13.19 -6.56
C GLU A 10 15.56 11.67 -6.88
N LEU A 11 15.53 11.31 -8.15
CA LEU A 11 15.55 9.93 -8.60
C LEU A 11 16.88 9.26 -8.24
N LYS A 12 16.81 7.96 -7.99
CA LYS A 12 17.98 7.10 -7.79
C LYS A 12 18.11 6.15 -8.97
N ASP A 13 19.33 5.82 -9.35
CA ASP A 13 19.61 4.92 -10.49
C ASP A 13 19.08 3.51 -10.27
N ASN A 14 18.99 3.09 -9.00
CA ASN A 14 18.57 1.76 -8.61
C ASN A 14 17.15 1.78 -8.00
N LEU A 15 16.27 0.89 -8.48
CA LEU A 15 14.90 0.76 -8.03
C LEU A 15 14.78 0.55 -6.51
N THR A 16 15.61 -0.34 -5.94
CA THR A 16 15.58 -0.65 -4.50
C THR A 16 15.92 0.57 -3.65
N GLU A 17 16.91 1.36 -4.07
CA GLU A 17 17.28 2.60 -3.38
C GLU A 17 16.18 3.66 -3.50
N MET A 18 15.51 3.74 -4.66
CA MET A 18 14.39 4.66 -4.84
C MET A 18 13.22 4.30 -3.94
N VAL A 19 12.83 3.03 -3.89
CA VAL A 19 11.78 2.53 -2.98
C VAL A 19 12.12 2.80 -1.52
N LYS A 20 13.38 2.58 -1.12
CA LYS A 20 13.87 2.90 0.22
C LYS A 20 13.75 4.39 0.52
N LYS A 21 14.13 5.26 -0.43
CA LYS A 21 14.01 6.72 -0.30
C LYS A 21 12.57 7.16 -0.12
N VAL A 22 11.63 6.60 -0.92
CA VAL A 22 10.20 6.88 -0.78
C VAL A 22 9.71 6.52 0.62
N TYR A 23 10.06 5.34 1.12
CA TYR A 23 9.68 4.87 2.44
C TYR A 23 10.23 5.76 3.57
N GLU A 24 11.53 6.10 3.52
CA GLU A 24 12.20 6.94 4.51
C GLU A 24 11.69 8.39 4.52
N SER A 25 11.17 8.87 3.40
CA SER A 25 10.63 10.23 3.27
C SER A 25 9.27 10.43 3.94
N LYS A 26 8.61 9.34 4.39
CA LYS A 26 7.32 9.34 5.12
C LYS A 26 6.26 10.23 4.45
N LEU A 27 6.11 10.07 3.15
CA LEU A 27 5.15 10.81 2.34
C LEU A 27 3.72 10.35 2.63
N ASP A 28 2.76 11.23 2.45
CA ASP A 28 1.33 10.89 2.52
C ASP A 28 0.77 10.32 1.22
N ALA A 29 1.37 10.70 0.10
CA ALA A 29 1.06 10.21 -1.24
C ALA A 29 2.27 10.42 -2.15
N LEU A 30 2.29 9.74 -3.29
CA LEU A 30 3.32 9.90 -4.33
C LEU A 30 2.66 10.22 -5.65
N ILE A 31 3.24 11.15 -6.39
CA ILE A 31 2.90 11.45 -7.77
C ILE A 31 4.11 11.08 -8.61
N ILE A 32 3.90 10.28 -9.65
CA ILE A 32 4.97 9.75 -10.50
C ILE A 32 4.67 10.13 -11.95
N ASP A 33 5.70 10.57 -12.69
CA ASP A 33 5.64 10.63 -14.14
C ASP A 33 5.76 9.20 -14.70
N TYR A 34 4.87 8.86 -15.62
CA TYR A 34 4.89 7.55 -16.30
C TYR A 34 6.23 7.28 -17.00
N LYS A 35 6.82 8.30 -17.64
CA LYS A 35 8.06 8.19 -18.40
C LYS A 35 9.30 8.65 -17.63
N LEU A 36 9.48 8.19 -16.42
CA LEU A 36 10.68 8.50 -15.63
C LEU A 36 12.00 8.27 -16.38
N SER A 37 12.09 7.17 -17.13
CA SER A 37 13.30 6.79 -17.89
C SER A 37 13.67 7.75 -19.02
N SER A 38 12.76 8.64 -19.46
CA SER A 38 13.07 9.63 -20.49
C SER A 38 13.84 10.86 -19.96
N GLN A 39 13.84 11.06 -18.65
CA GLN A 39 14.44 12.25 -18.03
C GLN A 39 15.83 12.02 -17.44
N GLN A 40 16.19 10.78 -17.11
CA GLN A 40 17.49 10.41 -16.52
C GLN A 40 17.88 8.99 -16.94
N ASN A 41 19.18 8.65 -16.87
CA ASN A 41 19.70 7.30 -17.11
C ASN A 41 19.35 6.36 -15.93
N ILE A 42 18.07 6.14 -15.68
CA ILE A 42 17.59 5.20 -14.68
C ILE A 42 17.26 3.84 -15.32
N SER A 43 17.42 2.77 -14.55
CA SER A 43 17.26 1.39 -15.01
C SER A 43 15.84 0.84 -14.89
N TYR A 44 14.87 1.65 -14.45
CA TYR A 44 13.49 1.24 -14.20
C TYR A 44 12.47 2.25 -14.77
N THR A 45 11.26 1.78 -14.98
CA THR A 45 10.11 2.56 -15.42
C THR A 45 9.29 3.09 -14.23
N GLY A 46 8.39 4.04 -14.49
CA GLY A 46 7.43 4.51 -13.48
C GLY A 46 6.53 3.39 -12.95
N ILE A 47 6.16 2.43 -13.80
CA ILE A 47 5.33 1.28 -13.43
C ILE A 47 6.07 0.34 -12.47
N GLU A 48 7.30 -0.06 -12.82
CA GLU A 48 8.13 -0.90 -11.95
C GLU A 48 8.34 -0.26 -10.57
N LEU A 49 8.47 1.08 -10.53
CA LEU A 49 8.56 1.80 -9.27
C LEU A 49 7.26 1.71 -8.46
N VAL A 50 6.10 1.86 -9.11
CA VAL A 50 4.80 1.74 -8.45
C VAL A 50 4.60 0.35 -7.89
N GLU A 51 4.83 -0.70 -8.68
CA GLU A 51 4.70 -2.09 -8.25
C GLU A 51 5.61 -2.38 -7.04
N ALA A 52 6.87 -1.98 -7.11
CA ALA A 52 7.82 -2.16 -6.02
C ALA A 52 7.44 -1.39 -4.73
N ILE A 53 6.81 -0.22 -4.86
CA ILE A 53 6.27 0.52 -3.71
C ILE A 53 5.05 -0.20 -3.14
N GLN A 54 4.11 -0.66 -3.97
CA GLN A 54 2.90 -1.35 -3.53
C GLN A 54 3.17 -2.69 -2.85
N GLU A 55 4.25 -3.38 -3.21
CA GLU A 55 4.72 -4.57 -2.49
C GLU A 55 5.12 -4.28 -1.05
N LYS A 56 5.72 -3.10 -0.81
CA LYS A 56 6.17 -2.67 0.52
C LYS A 56 5.13 -1.90 1.31
N LEU A 57 4.37 -1.04 0.64
CA LEU A 57 3.39 -0.15 1.25
C LEU A 57 1.98 -0.52 0.79
N PHE A 58 1.29 -1.31 1.58
CA PHE A 58 -0.06 -1.80 1.26
C PHE A 58 -1.05 -0.64 1.09
N GLN A 59 -1.67 -0.55 -0.10
CA GLN A 59 -2.65 0.48 -0.47
C GLN A 59 -2.18 1.94 -0.34
N PHE A 60 -0.86 2.17 -0.40
CA PHE A 60 -0.32 3.53 -0.37
C PHE A 60 -0.85 4.37 -1.54
N PRO A 61 -1.26 5.64 -1.32
CA PRO A 61 -1.78 6.49 -2.38
C PRO A 61 -0.69 6.86 -3.40
N ILE A 62 -0.82 6.35 -4.63
CA ILE A 62 0.07 6.66 -5.75
C ILE A 62 -0.77 7.18 -6.90
N PHE A 63 -0.32 8.27 -7.52
CA PHE A 63 -0.93 8.90 -8.67
C PHE A 63 0.08 8.97 -9.80
N VAL A 64 -0.38 8.74 -11.03
CA VAL A 64 0.45 8.81 -12.22
C VAL A 64 0.05 10.02 -13.03
N LEU A 65 1.01 10.89 -13.32
CA LEU A 65 0.86 11.94 -14.32
C LEU A 65 1.45 11.46 -15.64
N THR A 66 0.73 11.58 -16.73
CA THR A 66 1.18 11.16 -18.04
C THR A 66 0.71 12.12 -19.13
N SER A 67 1.55 12.33 -20.14
CA SER A 67 1.15 12.98 -21.39
C SER A 67 0.54 11.99 -22.40
N TYR A 68 0.38 10.72 -22.02
CA TYR A 68 -0.02 9.60 -22.89
C TYR A 68 -1.20 8.83 -22.28
N GLN A 69 -2.42 9.42 -22.37
CA GLN A 69 -3.64 8.79 -21.82
C GLN A 69 -4.07 7.50 -22.53
N ASP A 70 -3.65 7.30 -23.78
CA ASP A 70 -4.08 6.17 -24.61
C ASP A 70 -3.22 4.91 -24.43
N ASP A 71 -2.27 4.92 -23.51
CA ASP A 71 -1.48 3.74 -23.24
C ASP A 71 -2.33 2.70 -22.49
N LEU A 72 -2.73 1.64 -23.21
CA LEU A 72 -3.57 0.55 -22.69
C LEU A 72 -2.95 -0.10 -21.43
N PHE A 73 -1.62 -0.08 -21.33
CA PHE A 73 -0.90 -0.64 -20.21
C PHE A 73 -1.15 0.12 -18.90
N LEU A 74 -1.36 1.43 -18.95
CA LEU A 74 -1.74 2.22 -17.78
C LEU A 74 -3.11 1.83 -17.22
N LYS A 75 -4.05 1.45 -18.10
CA LYS A 75 -5.41 1.07 -17.70
C LYS A 75 -5.47 -0.32 -17.04
N GLU A 76 -4.50 -1.19 -17.32
CA GLU A 76 -4.42 -2.53 -16.72
C GLU A 76 -3.73 -2.51 -15.34
N CYS A 77 -2.77 -1.60 -15.13
CA CYS A 77 -1.96 -1.55 -13.90
C CYS A 77 -2.51 -0.60 -12.83
N PHE A 78 -3.33 0.38 -13.24
CA PHE A 78 -3.82 1.41 -12.31
C PHE A 78 -5.34 1.55 -12.38
N ASP A 79 -5.93 1.84 -11.24
CA ASP A 79 -7.29 2.33 -11.18
C ASP A 79 -7.38 3.63 -12.03
N VAL A 80 -8.36 3.70 -12.94
CA VAL A 80 -8.57 4.85 -13.84
C VAL A 80 -8.61 6.19 -13.08
N TYR A 81 -8.98 6.17 -11.81
CA TYR A 81 -9.03 7.34 -10.95
C TYR A 81 -7.66 7.82 -10.45
N GLN A 82 -6.60 7.09 -10.69
CA GLN A 82 -5.23 7.41 -10.26
C GLN A 82 -4.33 7.91 -11.40
N VAL A 83 -4.81 7.88 -12.64
CA VAL A 83 -4.07 8.35 -13.81
C VAL A 83 -4.62 9.68 -14.28
N PHE A 84 -3.75 10.67 -14.43
CA PHE A 84 -4.11 12.03 -14.80
C PHE A 84 -3.25 12.54 -15.95
N GLU A 85 -3.85 13.38 -16.80
CA GLU A 85 -3.15 14.00 -17.92
C GLU A 85 -2.35 15.21 -17.44
N PHE A 86 -1.04 15.19 -17.71
CA PHE A 86 -0.12 16.24 -17.28
C PHE A 86 -0.49 17.61 -17.86
N ASP A 87 -0.82 17.68 -19.16
CA ASP A 87 -1.14 18.94 -19.83
C ASP A 87 -2.42 19.58 -19.28
N ARG A 88 -3.43 18.77 -18.94
CA ARG A 88 -4.64 19.25 -18.27
C ARG A 88 -4.34 19.74 -16.87
N TYR A 89 -3.56 19.00 -16.11
CA TYR A 89 -3.18 19.43 -14.76
C TYR A 89 -2.48 20.80 -14.75
N ILE A 90 -1.61 21.06 -15.73
CA ILE A 90 -0.87 22.32 -15.82
C ILE A 90 -1.75 23.47 -16.32
N ASN A 91 -2.55 23.24 -17.37
CA ASN A 91 -3.23 24.29 -18.12
C ASN A 91 -4.68 24.54 -17.67
N ASP A 92 -5.34 23.54 -17.07
CA ASP A 92 -6.73 23.64 -16.61
C ASP A 92 -6.77 23.78 -15.07
N LYS A 93 -7.35 24.89 -14.60
CA LYS A 93 -7.47 25.16 -13.17
C LYS A 93 -8.46 24.23 -12.48
N ASP A 94 -9.55 23.88 -13.15
CA ASP A 94 -10.61 23.05 -12.55
C ASP A 94 -10.15 21.61 -12.45
N GLU A 95 -9.48 21.07 -13.47
CA GLU A 95 -8.82 19.75 -13.45
C GLU A 95 -7.78 19.66 -12.31
N ARG A 96 -6.97 20.71 -12.13
CA ARG A 96 -6.00 20.76 -11.05
C ARG A 96 -6.64 20.77 -9.66
N ILE A 97 -7.76 21.46 -9.49
CA ILE A 97 -8.51 21.47 -8.24
C ILE A 97 -9.09 20.09 -7.98
N GLU A 98 -9.65 19.45 -9.00
CA GLU A 98 -10.22 18.12 -8.91
C GLU A 98 -9.16 17.07 -8.53
N LEU A 99 -8.00 17.06 -9.20
CA LEU A 99 -6.90 16.16 -8.86
C LEU A 99 -6.41 16.37 -7.42
N ASN A 100 -6.17 17.61 -7.02
CA ASN A 100 -5.73 17.90 -5.66
C ASN A 100 -6.77 17.44 -4.61
N SER A 101 -8.06 17.56 -4.91
CA SER A 101 -9.13 17.06 -4.05
C SER A 101 -9.12 15.53 -3.96
N LYS A 102 -8.92 14.83 -5.07
CA LYS A 102 -8.78 13.37 -5.11
C LYS A 102 -7.56 12.89 -4.32
N ILE A 103 -6.42 13.58 -4.43
CA ILE A 103 -5.21 13.27 -3.64
C ILE A 103 -5.51 13.37 -2.14
N VAL A 104 -6.12 14.47 -1.71
CA VAL A 104 -6.48 14.69 -0.29
C VAL A 104 -7.46 13.64 0.21
N GLU A 105 -8.45 13.27 -0.60
CA GLU A 105 -9.43 12.25 -0.25
C GLU A 105 -8.78 10.86 -0.09
N GLN A 106 -7.91 10.47 -1.00
CA GLN A 106 -7.19 9.20 -0.93
C GLN A 106 -6.23 9.15 0.27
N ILE A 107 -5.53 10.24 0.57
CA ILE A 107 -4.70 10.34 1.78
C ILE A 107 -5.56 10.12 3.05
N LYS A 108 -6.71 10.79 3.14
CA LYS A 108 -7.64 10.62 4.26
C LYS A 108 -8.15 9.19 4.37
N LYS A 109 -8.56 8.59 3.25
CA LYS A 109 -9.04 7.21 3.19
C LYS A 109 -7.95 6.24 3.65
N TYR A 110 -6.73 6.39 3.18
CA TYR A 110 -5.59 5.57 3.56
C TYR A 110 -5.30 5.65 5.07
N ARG A 111 -5.21 6.86 5.61
CA ARG A 111 -4.99 7.08 7.05
C ARG A 111 -6.12 6.50 7.91
N ASN A 112 -7.37 6.67 7.49
CA ASN A 112 -8.53 6.09 8.17
C ASN A 112 -8.51 4.56 8.13
N SER A 113 -8.06 3.96 7.03
CA SER A 113 -7.88 2.51 6.93
C SER A 113 -6.87 1.99 7.95
N ILE A 114 -5.70 2.65 8.07
CA ILE A 114 -4.68 2.28 9.07
C ILE A 114 -5.24 2.37 10.50
N LEU A 115 -5.96 3.44 10.81
CA LEU A 115 -6.61 3.60 12.13
C LEU A 115 -7.64 2.51 12.39
N SER A 116 -8.44 2.16 11.38
CA SER A 116 -9.44 1.09 11.47
C SER A 116 -8.78 -0.27 11.70
N TRP A 117 -7.68 -0.59 10.99
CA TRP A 117 -6.93 -1.83 11.20
C TRP A 117 -6.32 -1.91 12.59
N LYS A 118 -5.73 -0.83 13.08
CA LYS A 118 -5.19 -0.75 14.44
C LYS A 118 -6.27 -0.97 15.50
N LYS A 119 -7.44 -0.36 15.32
CA LYS A 119 -8.59 -0.53 16.23
C LYS A 119 -9.10 -1.97 16.22
N GLU A 120 -9.35 -2.55 15.05
CA GLU A 120 -9.82 -3.93 14.91
C GLU A 120 -8.80 -4.92 15.50
N LEU A 121 -7.50 -4.72 15.24
CA LEU A 121 -6.44 -5.54 15.83
C LEU A 121 -6.50 -5.51 17.35
N PHE A 122 -6.61 -4.31 17.94
CA PHE A 122 -6.69 -4.14 19.40
C PHE A 122 -7.92 -4.86 20.01
N GLU A 123 -9.07 -4.84 19.32
CA GLU A 123 -10.29 -5.53 19.74
C GLU A 123 -10.17 -7.07 19.64
N LEU A 124 -9.41 -7.59 18.68
CA LEU A 124 -9.24 -9.02 18.48
C LEU A 124 -8.15 -9.65 19.37
N LEU A 125 -7.10 -8.91 19.73
CA LEU A 125 -5.95 -9.41 20.50
C LEU A 125 -6.33 -10.20 21.77
N PRO A 126 -7.31 -9.81 22.61
CA PRO A 126 -7.69 -10.57 23.80
C PRO A 126 -8.28 -11.97 23.50
N ASN A 127 -8.66 -12.21 22.26
CA ASN A 127 -9.22 -13.44 21.77
C ASN A 127 -8.24 -14.27 20.92
N GLY A 128 -7.01 -13.81 20.78
CA GLY A 128 -5.94 -14.55 20.10
C GLY A 128 -5.66 -15.88 20.78
N GLY A 129 -5.37 -16.90 19.98
CA GLY A 129 -5.15 -18.28 20.43
C GLY A 129 -6.41 -19.11 20.71
N LYS A 130 -7.60 -18.49 20.61
CA LYS A 130 -8.88 -19.19 20.88
C LYS A 130 -9.58 -19.70 19.62
N ASN A 131 -9.31 -19.10 18.47
CA ASN A 131 -9.99 -19.40 17.22
C ASN A 131 -9.10 -19.09 16.01
N CYS A 132 -8.89 -20.09 15.18
CA CYS A 132 -8.06 -20.00 13.96
C CYS A 132 -8.45 -18.81 13.05
N LYS A 133 -9.74 -18.51 12.89
CA LYS A 133 -10.17 -17.37 12.06
C LYS A 133 -9.80 -16.02 12.68
N ILE A 134 -9.86 -15.93 14.01
CA ILE A 134 -9.44 -14.73 14.75
C ILE A 134 -7.92 -14.57 14.61
N ASP A 135 -7.16 -15.66 14.76
CA ASP A 135 -5.71 -15.65 14.64
C ASP A 135 -5.25 -15.25 13.21
N GLU A 136 -5.92 -15.79 12.19
CA GLU A 136 -5.70 -15.36 10.79
C GLU A 136 -5.94 -13.87 10.60
N ARG A 137 -7.03 -13.37 11.16
CA ARG A 137 -7.35 -11.93 11.02
C ARG A 137 -6.38 -11.04 11.78
N ILE A 138 -5.93 -11.45 12.96
CA ILE A 138 -4.90 -10.75 13.74
C ILE A 138 -3.60 -10.63 12.92
N ILE A 139 -3.11 -11.74 12.35
CA ILE A 139 -1.90 -11.77 11.54
C ILE A 139 -2.06 -10.92 10.29
N GLU A 140 -3.20 -11.01 9.63
CA GLU A 140 -3.50 -10.19 8.45
C GLU A 140 -3.46 -8.69 8.76
N LEU A 141 -4.13 -8.27 9.83
CA LEU A 141 -4.18 -6.86 10.25
C LEU A 141 -2.79 -6.35 10.64
N ASP A 142 -2.03 -7.12 11.40
CA ASP A 142 -0.66 -6.76 11.78
C ASP A 142 0.24 -6.61 10.55
N THR A 143 0.14 -7.53 9.59
CA THR A 143 0.87 -7.46 8.31
C THR A 143 0.51 -6.19 7.51
N ARG A 144 -0.77 -5.81 7.45
CA ARG A 144 -1.20 -4.58 6.78
C ARG A 144 -0.67 -3.33 7.47
N ILE A 145 -0.66 -3.31 8.80
CA ILE A 145 -0.12 -2.21 9.60
C ILE A 145 1.39 -2.11 9.41
N GLU A 146 2.11 -3.24 9.46
CA GLU A 146 3.55 -3.31 9.22
C GLU A 146 3.93 -2.82 7.82
N LYS A 147 3.12 -3.15 6.81
CA LYS A 147 3.25 -2.66 5.42
C LYS A 147 2.59 -1.30 5.20
N SER A 148 2.27 -0.53 6.22
CA SER A 148 1.81 0.85 6.09
C SER A 148 2.96 1.84 6.27
N ILE A 149 2.69 3.12 6.03
CA ILE A 149 3.69 4.18 6.17
C ILE A 149 4.21 4.30 7.63
N ASP A 150 3.41 3.89 8.60
CA ASP A 150 3.83 3.86 10.01
C ASP A 150 4.78 2.67 10.31
N GLY A 151 4.75 1.62 9.48
CA GLY A 151 5.74 0.54 9.36
C GLY A 151 6.10 -0.22 10.63
N VAL A 152 5.28 -0.15 11.69
CA VAL A 152 5.57 -0.77 12.98
C VAL A 152 4.61 -1.92 13.24
N SER A 153 5.15 -3.14 13.29
CA SER A 153 4.39 -4.30 13.75
C SER A 153 3.95 -4.11 15.20
N SER A 154 2.69 -4.40 15.47
CA SER A 154 2.13 -4.36 16.83
C SER A 154 2.33 -5.69 17.56
N LEU A 155 2.68 -6.77 16.84
CA LEU A 155 2.90 -8.10 17.39
C LEU A 155 4.41 -8.38 17.54
N SER A 156 4.79 -9.00 18.67
CA SER A 156 6.14 -9.56 18.80
C SER A 156 6.28 -10.82 17.92
N GLU A 157 7.50 -11.14 17.49
CA GLU A 157 7.82 -12.35 16.73
C GLU A 157 7.30 -13.64 17.44
N LYS A 158 7.40 -13.64 18.78
CA LYS A 158 6.87 -14.73 19.58
C LYS A 158 5.36 -14.87 19.46
N MET A 159 4.61 -13.74 19.54
CA MET A 159 3.15 -13.78 19.37
C MET A 159 2.76 -14.23 17.97
N LYS A 160 3.46 -13.79 16.92
CA LYS A 160 3.23 -14.25 15.54
C LYS A 160 3.45 -15.78 15.43
N ALA A 161 4.52 -16.30 16.04
CA ALA A 161 4.81 -17.74 16.05
C ALA A 161 3.75 -18.53 16.81
N ASP A 162 3.33 -18.09 17.99
CA ASP A 162 2.30 -18.76 18.81
C ASP A 162 0.94 -18.82 18.09
N LEU A 163 0.51 -17.72 17.46
CA LEU A 163 -0.71 -17.67 16.64
C LEU A 163 -0.60 -18.59 15.41
N GLY A 164 0.57 -18.65 14.79
CA GLY A 164 0.84 -19.53 13.65
C GLY A 164 0.77 -21.01 14.04
N GLN A 165 1.31 -21.40 15.20
CA GLN A 165 1.27 -22.78 15.71
C GLN A 165 -0.17 -23.23 16.03
N ASN A 166 -0.96 -22.38 16.68
CA ASN A 166 -2.38 -22.67 16.96
C ASN A 166 -3.18 -22.92 15.67
N ARG A 167 -2.88 -22.18 14.61
CA ARG A 167 -3.48 -22.36 13.29
C ARG A 167 -3.14 -23.73 12.70
N ILE A 168 -1.87 -24.14 12.73
CA ILE A 168 -1.41 -25.43 12.23
C ILE A 168 -2.09 -26.56 13.01
N GLN A 169 -2.12 -26.49 14.34
CA GLN A 169 -2.78 -27.51 15.18
C GLN A 169 -4.28 -27.62 14.84
N THR A 170 -4.97 -26.48 14.67
CA THR A 170 -6.40 -26.49 14.28
C THR A 170 -6.62 -27.12 12.90
N LEU A 171 -5.70 -26.99 11.96
CA LEU A 171 -5.78 -27.64 10.66
C LEU A 171 -5.56 -29.15 10.77
N ILE A 172 -4.58 -29.60 11.56
CA ILE A 172 -4.31 -31.02 11.84
C ILE A 172 -5.56 -31.65 12.45
N ASP A 173 -6.13 -31.06 13.50
CA ASP A 173 -7.33 -31.55 14.17
C ASP A 173 -8.55 -31.69 13.23
N LYS A 174 -8.65 -30.81 12.22
CA LYS A 174 -9.69 -30.90 11.20
C LYS A 174 -9.45 -32.02 10.20
N ILE A 175 -8.20 -32.24 9.80
CA ILE A 175 -7.81 -33.32 8.88
C ILE A 175 -8.07 -34.66 9.57
N ASP A 176 -7.64 -34.85 10.82
CA ASP A 176 -7.85 -36.04 11.58
C ASP A 176 -9.34 -36.38 11.70
N LYS A 177 -10.20 -35.40 11.99
CA LYS A 177 -11.65 -35.57 12.02
C LYS A 177 -12.30 -35.93 10.67
N LEU A 178 -11.65 -35.62 9.55
CA LEU A 178 -12.12 -36.03 8.23
C LEU A 178 -11.70 -37.47 7.92
N ILE A 179 -10.50 -37.87 8.33
CA ILE A 179 -9.98 -39.22 8.17
C ILE A 179 -10.79 -40.22 9.02
N ASP A 180 -11.13 -39.86 10.28
CA ASP A 180 -11.91 -40.71 11.19
C ASP A 180 -13.39 -40.89 10.76
N LYS A 181 -13.85 -40.20 9.71
CA LYS A 181 -15.22 -40.30 9.18
C LYS A 181 -15.35 -41.19 7.93
N GLU A 182 -14.24 -41.65 7.38
CA GLU A 182 -14.19 -42.67 6.31
C GLU A 182 -13.99 -44.07 6.92
#